data_4b82fc6723bad40196a447cfd041ed19
#
_entry.id   4b82fc6723bad40196a447cfd041ed19
#
_cell.length_a   1.000
_cell.length_b   1.000
_cell.length_c   1.000
_cell.angle_alpha   90.00
_cell.angle_beta   90.00
_cell.angle_gamma   90.00
#
_symmetry.space_group_name_H-M   'P 1'
#
loop_
_entity.id
_entity.type
_entity.pdbx_description
1 polymer ?
#
loop_
_entity_poly.entity_id
_entity_poly.type
_entity_poly.pdbx_seq_one_letter_code
_entity_poly.pdbx_strand_id
1 'polypeptide(L)'
;RNVLDDMRLSLELLVKQILGNGKSLESQNAELGAKLSGYHTELRNLVIKTVDYLCKYQNHYVKHNNAVNPEETDYIIEQTSATINFLIKVK
;
A
#
# COMPACT_ATOMS: atom_id res chain seq x y z
N ARG A 1 -3.59 15.96 9.90
CA ARG A 1 -3.02 14.70 9.40
C ARG A 1 -3.98 13.57 9.70
N ASN A 2 -4.26 12.74 8.74
CA ASN A 2 -5.27 11.72 8.90
C ASN A 2 -4.64 10.30 8.94
N VAL A 3 -5.48 9.32 9.25
CA VAL A 3 -5.05 7.93 9.38
C VAL A 3 -4.42 7.42 8.08
N LEU A 4 -4.95 7.83 6.93
CA LEU A 4 -4.43 7.37 5.64
C LEU A 4 -3.02 7.87 5.38
N ASP A 5 -2.71 9.09 5.78
CA ASP A 5 -1.34 9.61 5.65
C ASP A 5 -0.38 8.79 6.50
N ASP A 6 -0.77 8.47 7.72
CA ASP A 6 0.07 7.67 8.62
C ASP A 6 0.25 6.26 8.09
N MET A 7 -0.81 5.65 7.57
CA MET A 7 -0.73 4.30 7.01
C MET A 7 0.13 4.27 5.76
N ARG A 8 0.01 5.28 4.90
CA ARG A 8 0.84 5.37 3.70
C ARG A 8 2.31 5.47 4.09
N LEU A 9 2.64 6.32 5.06
CA LEU A 9 4.02 6.45 5.52
C LEU A 9 4.53 5.14 6.10
N SER A 10 3.73 4.48 6.93
CA SER A 10 4.12 3.20 7.53
C SER A 10 4.39 2.15 6.45
N LEU A 11 3.52 2.06 5.46
CA LEU A 11 3.68 1.11 4.36
C LEU A 11 4.91 1.45 3.53
N GLU A 12 5.13 2.72 3.24
CA GLU A 12 6.29 3.16 2.46
C GLU A 12 7.60 2.79 3.17
N LEU A 13 7.69 3.06 4.46
CA LEU A 13 8.90 2.75 5.23
C LEU A 13 9.14 1.24 5.30
N LEU A 14 8.08 0.47 5.47
CA LEU A 14 8.20 -0.99 5.51
C LEU A 14 8.66 -1.54 4.16
N VAL A 15 8.10 -1.06 3.06
CA VAL A 15 8.50 -1.52 1.73
C VAL A 15 9.95 -1.14 1.44
N LYS A 16 10.36 0.07 1.79
CA LYS A 16 11.77 0.47 1.65
C LYS A 16 12.69 -0.45 2.42
N GLN A 17 12.30 -0.84 3.63
CA GLN A 17 13.10 -1.73 4.46
C GLN A 17 13.20 -3.13 3.85
N ILE A 18 12.08 -3.66 3.37
CA ILE A 18 12.04 -5.00 2.76
C ILE A 18 12.88 -5.04 1.49
N LEU A 19 12.80 -4.01 0.66
CA LEU A 19 13.47 -3.97 -0.64
C LEU A 19 14.88 -3.39 -0.57
N GLY A 20 15.23 -2.77 0.56
CA GLY A 20 16.56 -2.21 0.75
C GLY A 20 16.84 -1.00 -0.13
N ASN A 21 15.84 -0.17 -0.39
CA ASN A 21 16.01 1.01 -1.24
C ASN A 21 15.29 2.23 -0.63
N GLY A 22 15.45 3.38 -1.28
CA GLY A 22 14.81 4.63 -0.85
C GLY A 22 13.74 5.14 -1.81
N LYS A 23 13.21 4.29 -2.67
CA LYS A 23 12.21 4.72 -3.65
C LYS A 23 10.88 5.02 -3.00
N SER A 24 10.13 5.94 -3.64
CA SER A 24 8.78 6.24 -3.18
C SER A 24 7.86 5.03 -3.38
N LEU A 25 6.76 5.00 -2.63
CA LEU A 25 5.82 3.88 -2.69
C LEU A 25 5.29 3.65 -4.10
N GLU A 26 5.00 4.72 -4.83
CA GLU A 26 4.50 4.63 -6.20
C GLU A 26 5.47 3.96 -7.16
N SER A 27 6.74 3.94 -6.83
CA SER A 27 7.80 3.42 -7.71
C SER A 27 8.26 2.02 -7.33
N GLN A 28 7.56 1.34 -6.42
CA GLN A 28 8.02 0.07 -5.86
C GLN A 28 7.36 -1.16 -6.47
N ASN A 29 6.39 -0.99 -7.37
CA ASN A 29 5.56 -2.13 -7.81
C ASN A 29 6.38 -3.27 -8.41
N ALA A 30 7.33 -2.96 -9.27
CA ALA A 30 8.13 -4.01 -9.94
C ALA A 30 8.99 -4.78 -8.93
N GLU A 31 9.68 -4.06 -8.07
CA GLU A 31 10.57 -4.68 -7.08
C GLU A 31 9.77 -5.46 -6.04
N LEU A 32 8.61 -4.92 -5.63
CA LEU A 32 7.75 -5.61 -4.68
C LEU A 32 7.19 -6.89 -5.29
N GLY A 33 6.78 -6.84 -6.55
CA GLY A 33 6.33 -8.04 -7.25
C GLY A 33 7.40 -9.11 -7.33
N ALA A 34 8.64 -8.70 -7.60
CA ALA A 34 9.77 -9.64 -7.62
C ALA A 34 10.03 -10.24 -6.24
N LYS A 35 9.94 -9.45 -5.18
CA LYS A 35 10.14 -9.93 -3.81
C LYS A 35 9.08 -10.96 -3.43
N LEU A 36 7.87 -10.83 -3.95
CA LEU A 36 6.76 -11.73 -3.65
C LEU A 36 6.64 -12.88 -4.65
N SER A 37 7.67 -13.12 -5.47
CA SER A 37 7.59 -14.12 -6.54
C SER A 37 7.42 -15.55 -6.01
N GLY A 38 7.75 -15.80 -4.74
CA GLY A 38 7.55 -17.10 -4.11
C GLY A 38 6.11 -17.38 -3.68
N TYR A 39 5.25 -16.38 -3.76
CA TYR A 39 3.85 -16.51 -3.36
C TYR A 39 2.98 -16.71 -4.60
N HIS A 40 1.73 -17.10 -4.39
CA HIS A 40 0.78 -17.28 -5.49
C HIS A 40 0.63 -15.97 -6.26
N THR A 41 0.55 -16.09 -7.58
CA THR A 41 0.47 -14.92 -8.47
C THR A 41 -0.70 -14.01 -8.11
N GLU A 42 -1.84 -14.58 -7.76
CA GLU A 42 -3.03 -13.79 -7.43
C GLU A 42 -2.84 -13.02 -6.12
N LEU A 43 -2.17 -13.61 -5.13
CA LEU A 43 -1.83 -12.90 -3.89
C LEU A 43 -0.90 -11.72 -4.18
N ARG A 44 0.14 -11.97 -4.97
CA ARG A 44 1.08 -10.93 -5.37
C ARG A 44 0.36 -9.76 -6.05
N ASN A 45 -0.54 -10.09 -6.99
CA ASN A 45 -1.30 -9.07 -7.70
C ASN A 45 -2.23 -8.30 -6.76
N LEU A 46 -2.83 -8.96 -5.79
CA LEU A 46 -3.70 -8.33 -4.81
C LEU A 46 -2.92 -7.32 -3.96
N VAL A 47 -1.73 -7.70 -3.50
CA VAL A 47 -0.89 -6.81 -2.71
C VAL A 47 -0.50 -5.58 -3.52
N ILE A 48 -0.04 -5.77 -4.75
CA ILE A 48 0.37 -4.66 -5.62
C ILE A 48 -0.81 -3.74 -5.92
N LYS A 49 -1.98 -4.31 -6.19
CA LYS A 49 -3.18 -3.53 -6.45
C LYS A 49 -3.62 -2.73 -5.23
N THR A 50 -3.46 -3.29 -4.04
CA THR A 50 -3.81 -2.58 -2.81
C THR A 50 -2.89 -1.38 -2.61
N VAL A 51 -1.59 -1.55 -2.82
CA VAL A 51 -0.63 -0.45 -2.73
C VAL A 51 -0.98 0.65 -3.74
N ASP A 52 -1.24 0.26 -4.99
CA ASP A 52 -1.59 1.20 -6.04
C ASP A 52 -2.89 1.94 -5.73
N TYR A 53 -3.89 1.22 -5.23
CA TYR A 53 -5.17 1.81 -4.86
C TYR A 53 -5.01 2.83 -3.72
N LEU A 54 -4.23 2.49 -2.70
CA LEU A 54 -3.98 3.42 -1.60
C LEU A 54 -3.35 4.72 -2.10
N CYS A 55 -2.36 4.62 -2.99
CA CYS A 55 -1.70 5.79 -3.54
C CYS A 55 -2.66 6.65 -4.34
N LYS A 56 -3.48 6.02 -5.19
CA LYS A 56 -4.46 6.74 -6.00
C LYS A 56 -5.55 7.37 -5.16
N TYR A 57 -6.04 6.63 -4.18
CA TYR A 57 -7.09 7.14 -3.31
C TYR A 57 -6.62 8.38 -2.56
N GLN A 58 -5.43 8.31 -1.98
CA GLN A 58 -4.88 9.43 -1.23
C GLN A 58 -4.64 10.63 -2.14
N ASN A 59 -4.09 10.42 -3.33
CA ASN A 59 -3.78 11.51 -4.24
C ASN A 59 -5.02 12.17 -4.83
N HIS A 60 -6.02 11.37 -5.23
CA HIS A 60 -7.16 11.89 -5.98
C HIS A 60 -8.33 12.29 -5.10
N TYR A 61 -8.55 11.61 -3.99
CA TYR A 61 -9.74 11.83 -3.19
C TYR A 61 -9.45 12.63 -1.93
N VAL A 62 -8.36 12.32 -1.24
CA VAL A 62 -8.07 12.96 0.05
C VAL A 62 -7.38 14.29 -0.16
N LYS A 63 -6.31 14.32 -0.97
CA LYS A 63 -5.52 15.53 -1.16
C LYS A 63 -6.24 16.62 -1.93
N HIS A 64 -7.15 16.24 -2.79
CA HIS A 64 -7.88 17.19 -3.63
C HIS A 64 -9.27 17.53 -3.09
N ASN A 65 -9.56 17.12 -1.86
CA ASN A 65 -10.83 17.40 -1.20
C ASN A 65 -12.05 16.92 -1.97
N ASN A 66 -11.90 15.87 -2.76
CA ASN A 66 -13.03 15.26 -3.42
C ASN A 66 -13.92 14.59 -2.38
N ALA A 67 -15.22 14.50 -2.67
CA ALA A 67 -16.14 13.78 -1.79
C ALA A 67 -15.69 12.33 -1.67
N VAL A 68 -15.58 11.83 -0.44
CA VAL A 68 -15.16 10.46 -0.19
C VAL A 68 -16.30 9.70 0.47
N ASN A 69 -16.41 8.43 0.11
CA ASN A 69 -17.40 7.53 0.66
C ASN A 69 -16.84 6.90 1.94
N PRO A 70 -17.53 7.03 3.10
CA PRO A 70 -16.99 6.46 4.34
C PRO A 70 -16.76 4.96 4.27
N GLU A 71 -17.60 4.22 3.56
CA GLU A 71 -17.40 2.78 3.41
C GLU A 71 -16.14 2.46 2.61
N GLU A 72 -15.82 3.25 1.60
CA GLU A 72 -14.58 3.08 0.84
C GLU A 72 -13.37 3.39 1.69
N THR A 73 -13.45 4.44 2.50
CA THR A 73 -12.36 4.78 3.42
C THR A 73 -12.10 3.65 4.39
N ASP A 74 -13.14 3.09 4.98
CA ASP A 74 -13.00 1.98 5.91
C ASP A 74 -12.39 0.76 5.22
N TYR A 75 -12.81 0.47 4.00
CA TYR A 75 -12.30 -0.66 3.24
C TYR A 75 -10.79 -0.51 2.96
N ILE A 76 -10.37 0.67 2.50
CA ILE A 76 -8.94 0.85 2.19
C ILE A 76 -8.08 0.80 3.46
N ILE A 77 -8.58 1.29 4.59
CA ILE A 77 -7.88 1.19 5.86
C ILE A 77 -7.69 -0.28 6.23
N GLU A 78 -8.75 -1.09 6.11
CA GLU A 78 -8.68 -2.50 6.44
C GLU A 78 -7.76 -3.27 5.50
N GLN A 79 -7.85 -3.01 4.20
CA GLN A 79 -6.98 -3.64 3.20
C GLN A 79 -5.52 -3.29 3.43
N THR A 80 -5.25 -2.02 3.69
CA THR A 80 -3.88 -1.57 3.92
C THR A 80 -3.31 -2.18 5.20
N SER A 81 -4.12 -2.26 6.26
CA SER A 81 -3.70 -2.90 7.50
C SER A 81 -3.34 -4.37 7.28
N ALA A 82 -4.16 -5.10 6.53
CA ALA A 82 -3.89 -6.50 6.21
C ALA A 82 -2.61 -6.63 5.39
N THR A 83 -2.38 -5.72 4.45
CA THR A 83 -1.18 -5.72 3.62
C THR A 83 0.07 -5.47 4.47
N ILE A 84 0.01 -4.49 5.38
CA ILE A 84 1.13 -4.22 6.29
C ILE A 84 1.44 -5.45 7.14
N ASN A 85 0.42 -6.07 7.71
CA ASN A 85 0.60 -7.26 8.53
C ASN A 85 1.23 -8.41 7.74
N PHE A 86 0.81 -8.60 6.50
CA PHE A 86 1.40 -9.61 5.63
C PHE A 86 2.87 -9.30 5.34
N LEU A 87 3.18 -8.06 4.99
CA LEU A 87 4.55 -7.68 4.62
C LEU A 87 5.51 -7.77 5.82
N ILE A 88 5.03 -7.55 7.03
CA ILE A 88 5.85 -7.76 8.22
C ILE A 88 6.31 -9.21 8.30
N LYS A 89 5.47 -10.15 7.92
CA LYS A 89 5.82 -11.58 7.92
C LYS A 89 6.78 -11.95 6.78
N VAL A 90 6.72 -11.23 5.67
CA VAL A 90 7.62 -11.46 4.52
C VAL A 90 9.03 -10.95 4.82
N LYS A 91 9.11 -9.89 5.56
CA LYS A 91 10.36 -9.21 5.91
C LYS A 91 11.41 -10.13 6.65
#